data_3baaf81a838d2fc2e22caac45472a28a
#
_entry.id   3baaf81a838d2fc2e22caac45472a28a
#
_cell.length_a   1.000
_cell.length_b   1.000
_cell.length_c   1.000
_cell.angle_alpha   90.00
_cell.angle_beta   90.00
_cell.angle_gamma   90.00
#
_symmetry.space_group_name_H-M   'P 1'
#
loop_
_entity.id
_entity.type
_entity.pdbx_description
1 polymer ?
#
loop_
_entity_poly.entity_id
_entity_poly.type
_entity_poly.pdbx_seq_one_letter_code
_entity_poly.pdbx_strand_id
1 'polypeptide(L)' 'MKYVVDDKKLNAATFIAFVNQVWQGSYDVEKTQGALSKTINITAYDNEVLIGCLRILTDGYYFGTITELLVLPEYQK' A
#
# COMPACT_ATOMS: atom_id res chain seq x y z
N MET A 1 12.52 -4.01 11.21
CA MET A 1 11.64 -3.60 10.08
C MET A 1 11.54 -4.73 9.07
N LYS A 2 10.36 -4.96 8.57
CA LYS A 2 10.09 -6.07 7.65
C LYS A 2 9.49 -5.55 6.36
N TYR A 3 10.01 -6.02 5.22
CA TYR A 3 9.48 -5.69 3.90
C TYR A 3 8.83 -6.92 3.30
N VAL A 4 7.67 -6.74 2.66
CA VAL A 4 6.95 -7.82 1.99
C VAL A 4 6.69 -7.41 0.54
N VAL A 5 7.18 -8.21 -0.41
CA VAL A 5 6.96 -7.98 -1.84
C VAL A 5 5.67 -8.69 -2.23
N ASP A 6 4.81 -7.98 -2.96
CA ASP A 6 3.50 -8.49 -3.40
C ASP A 6 2.69 -9.04 -2.22
N ASP A 7 2.45 -8.16 -1.25
CA ASP A 7 1.81 -8.52 0.01
C ASP A 7 0.34 -8.89 -0.19
N LYS A 8 0.05 -10.18 -0.22
CA LYS A 8 -1.32 -10.70 -0.41
C LYS A 8 -2.16 -10.63 0.86
N LYS A 9 -1.53 -10.34 2.00
CA LYS A 9 -2.24 -10.19 3.28
C LYS A 9 -2.72 -8.76 3.52
N LEU A 10 -2.27 -7.82 2.69
CA LEU A 10 -2.72 -6.45 2.78
C LEU A 10 -4.19 -6.37 2.38
N ASN A 11 -5.04 -5.89 3.28
CA ASN A 11 -6.46 -5.75 3.01
C ASN A 11 -6.88 -4.29 3.03
N ALA A 12 -8.09 -4.02 2.53
CA ALA A 12 -8.58 -2.65 2.39
C ALA A 12 -8.68 -1.92 3.73
N ALA A 13 -9.14 -2.60 4.78
CA ALA A 13 -9.30 -1.97 6.09
C ALA A 13 -7.95 -1.49 6.63
N THR A 14 -6.93 -2.34 6.56
CA THR A 14 -5.57 -1.99 7.02
C THR A 14 -4.99 -0.87 6.16
N PHE A 15 -5.16 -0.96 4.84
CA PHE A 15 -4.64 0.06 3.92
C PHE A 15 -5.32 1.41 4.15
N ILE A 16 -6.64 1.43 4.31
CA ILE A 16 -7.39 2.68 4.55
C ILE A 16 -6.95 3.33 5.86
N ALA A 17 -6.79 2.54 6.92
CA ALA A 17 -6.29 3.06 8.20
C ALA A 17 -4.89 3.67 8.04
N PHE A 18 -4.04 3.03 7.23
CA PHE A 18 -2.70 3.53 6.95
C PHE A 18 -2.73 4.81 6.12
N VAL A 19 -3.47 4.82 5.00
CA VAL A 19 -3.46 5.97 4.08
C VAL A 19 -4.08 7.21 4.73
N ASN A 20 -5.04 7.04 5.64
CA ASN A 20 -5.63 8.17 6.36
C ASN A 20 -4.63 8.89 7.26
N GLN A 21 -3.53 8.26 7.62
CA GLN A 21 -2.46 8.90 8.40
C GLN A 21 -1.55 9.73 7.50
N VAL A 22 -1.53 9.46 6.20
CA VAL A 22 -0.72 10.22 5.23
C VAL A 22 -1.59 11.25 4.52
N TRP A 23 -2.71 10.83 3.99
CA TRP A 23 -3.69 11.68 3.31
C TRP A 23 -5.08 11.33 3.81
N GLN A 24 -5.69 12.23 4.56
CA GLN A 24 -7.05 12.03 5.04
C GLN A 24 -8.04 12.10 3.88
N GLY A 25 -9.05 11.23 3.91
CA GLY A 25 -10.08 11.20 2.90
C GLY A 25 -11.14 10.15 3.20
N SER A 26 -12.13 10.08 2.33
CA SER A 26 -13.17 9.06 2.37
C SER A 26 -12.82 7.98 1.36
N TYR A 27 -12.62 6.77 1.83
CA TYR A 27 -12.23 5.64 0.97
C TYR A 27 -13.26 4.53 1.04
N ASP A 28 -13.67 4.06 -0.12
CA ASP A 28 -14.61 2.95 -0.24
C ASP A 28 -13.86 1.62 -0.08
N VAL A 29 -14.31 0.77 0.83
CA VAL A 29 -13.62 -0.49 1.13
C VAL A 29 -13.58 -1.42 -0.08
N GLU A 30 -14.71 -1.56 -0.80
CA GLU A 30 -14.78 -2.46 -1.96
C GLU A 30 -13.89 -1.98 -3.09
N LYS A 31 -13.92 -0.68 -3.39
CA LYS A 31 -13.08 -0.11 -4.45
C LYS A 31 -11.60 -0.22 -4.08
N THR A 32 -11.26 0.02 -2.82
CA THR A 32 -9.90 -0.10 -2.35
C THR A 32 -9.41 -1.52 -2.46
N GLN A 33 -10.21 -2.50 -2.04
CA GLN A 33 -9.83 -3.91 -2.16
C GLN A 33 -9.63 -4.31 -3.61
N GLY A 34 -10.51 -3.83 -4.51
CA GLY A 34 -10.36 -4.08 -5.95
C GLY A 34 -9.07 -3.49 -6.50
N ALA A 35 -8.74 -2.27 -6.09
CA ALA A 35 -7.51 -1.62 -6.52
C ALA A 35 -6.27 -2.37 -6.03
N LEU A 36 -6.26 -2.79 -4.76
CA LEU A 36 -5.14 -3.54 -4.19
C LEU A 36 -4.93 -4.87 -4.91
N SER A 37 -6.00 -5.52 -5.36
CA SER A 37 -5.91 -6.81 -6.05
C SER A 37 -5.31 -6.67 -7.46
N LYS A 38 -5.34 -5.48 -8.03
CA LYS A 38 -4.84 -5.21 -9.40
C LYS A 38 -3.41 -4.66 -9.42
N THR A 39 -2.83 -4.42 -8.27
CA THR A 39 -1.48 -3.87 -8.18
C THR A 39 -0.57 -4.83 -7.42
N ILE A 40 0.74 -4.68 -7.63
CA ILE A 40 1.73 -5.34 -6.80
C ILE A 40 2.01 -4.39 -5.65
N ASN A 41 1.83 -4.86 -4.42
CA ASN A 41 1.96 -4.03 -3.24
C ASN A 41 3.18 -4.48 -2.43
N ILE A 42 4.15 -3.58 -2.32
CA ILE A 42 5.33 -3.82 -1.49
C ILE A 42 5.12 -3.03 -0.20
N THR A 43 5.10 -3.72 0.92
CA THR A 43 4.79 -3.13 2.20
C THR A 43 5.99 -3.14 3.13
N ALA A 44 6.02 -2.20 4.06
CA ALA A 44 7.03 -2.14 5.11
C ALA A 44 6.32 -2.10 6.46
N TYR A 45 6.74 -2.95 7.37
CA TYR A 45 6.18 -3.05 8.72
C TYR A 45 7.26 -2.82 9.76
N ASP A 46 6.91 -2.11 10.81
CA ASP A 46 7.74 -1.96 12.01
C ASP A 46 6.92 -2.45 13.19
N ASN A 47 7.38 -3.54 13.84
CA ASN A 47 6.66 -4.19 14.94
C ASN A 47 5.20 -4.49 14.58
N GLU A 48 5.00 -5.06 13.37
CA GLU A 48 3.68 -5.45 12.86
C GLU A 48 2.76 -4.26 12.51
N VAL A 49 3.29 -3.05 12.56
CA VAL A 49 2.55 -1.85 12.15
C VAL A 49 2.95 -1.49 10.72
N LEU A 50 1.96 -1.30 9.85
CA LEU A 50 2.21 -0.90 8.47
C LEU A 50 2.68 0.56 8.44
N ILE A 51 3.91 0.80 7.99
CA ILE A 51 4.51 2.13 7.97
C ILE A 51 4.78 2.65 6.57
N GLY A 52 4.78 1.78 5.57
CA GLY A 52 5.03 2.19 4.19
C GLY A 52 4.40 1.25 3.18
N CYS A 53 4.07 1.78 2.02
CA CYS A 53 3.49 0.99 0.93
C CYS A 53 3.90 1.58 -0.41
N LEU A 54 4.44 0.73 -1.29
CA LEU A 54 4.74 1.06 -2.68
C LEU A 54 3.82 0.24 -3.56
N ARG A 55 3.03 0.90 -4.40
CA ARG A 55 2.08 0.23 -5.29
C ARG A 55 2.56 0.33 -6.73
N ILE A 56 2.59 -0.80 -7.41
CA ILE A 56 3.06 -0.91 -8.79
C ILE A 56 1.94 -1.44 -9.67
N LEU A 57 1.60 -0.70 -10.71
CA LEU A 57 0.69 -1.16 -11.74
C LEU A 57 1.52 -1.72 -12.89
N THR A 58 1.27 -2.97 -13.27
CA THR A 58 2.04 -3.63 -14.32
C THR A 58 1.12 -4.49 -15.18
N ASP A 59 1.49 -4.67 -16.45
CA ASP A 59 0.80 -5.61 -17.35
C ASP A 59 1.34 -7.05 -17.17
N GLY A 60 2.36 -7.22 -16.34
CA GLY A 60 2.95 -8.52 -16.08
C GLY A 60 3.98 -8.98 -17.11
N TYR A 61 4.27 -8.15 -18.10
CA TYR A 61 5.19 -8.50 -19.20
C TYR A 61 6.35 -7.54 -19.36
N TYR A 62 6.08 -6.32 -19.77
CA TYR A 62 7.13 -5.36 -20.11
C TYR A 62 7.08 -4.06 -19.34
N PHE A 63 5.96 -3.77 -18.73
CA PHE A 63 5.67 -2.45 -18.22
C PHE A 63 5.28 -2.49 -16.75
N GLY A 64 5.85 -1.62 -15.98
CA GLY A 64 5.47 -1.41 -14.59
C GLY A 64 5.59 0.05 -14.24
N THR A 65 4.56 0.61 -13.62
CA THR A 65 4.53 2.00 -13.20
C THR A 65 4.28 2.07 -11.71
N ILE A 66 5.12 2.83 -11.00
CA ILE A 66 4.88 3.12 -9.60
C ILE A 66 3.71 4.12 -9.54
N THR A 67 2.58 3.68 -8.99
CA THR A 67 1.40 4.53 -8.90
C THR A 67 1.41 5.36 -7.62
N GLU A 68 2.07 4.84 -6.58
CA GLU A 68 1.95 5.44 -5.27
C GLU A 68 3.10 4.98 -4.37
N LEU A 69 3.68 5.91 -3.64
CA LEU A 69 4.63 5.60 -2.58
C LEU A 69 4.19 6.38 -1.34
N LEU A 70 3.78 5.65 -0.31
CA LEU A 70 3.28 6.23 0.93
C LEU A 70 4.14 5.78 2.11
N VAL A 71 4.50 6.74 2.97
CA VAL A 71 5.25 6.46 4.20
C VAL A 71 4.62 7.28 5.32
N LEU A 72 4.42 6.68 6.49
CA LEU A 72 3.89 7.40 7.64
C LEU A 72 4.77 8.61 7.97
N PRO A 73 4.17 9.74 8.37
CA PRO A 73 4.92 10.98 8.61
C PRO A 73 6.10 10.82 9.57
N GLU A 74 5.96 10.03 10.61
CA GLU A 74 7.02 9.81 11.60
C GLU A 74 8.21 9.01 11.06
N TYR A 75 8.08 8.38 9.88
CA TYR A 75 9.15 7.64 9.22
C TYR A 75 9.71 8.34 7.99
N GLN A 76 9.17 9.50 7.65
CA GLN A 76 9.69 10.34 6.57
C GLN A 76 10.87 11.16 7.08
N LYS A 77 11.83 11.39 6.23
CA LYS A 77 12.99 12.21 6.58
C LYS A 77 13.12 13.43 5.69
#